data_395a30a0266879546b590fc2fef7ce44
#
_entry.id   395a30a0266879546b590fc2fef7ce44
#
_cell.length_a   1.000
_cell.length_b   1.000
_cell.length_c   1.000
_cell.angle_alpha   90.00
_cell.angle_beta   90.00
_cell.angle_gamma   90.00
#
_symmetry.space_group_name_H-M   'P 1'
#
loop_
_entity.id
_entity.type
_entity.pdbx_description
1 polymer ?
#
loop_
_entity_poly.entity_id
_entity_poly.type
_entity_poly.pdbx_seq_one_letter_code
_entity_poly.pdbx_strand_id
1 'polypeptide(L)'
;MNILAAALTATMLAGCANDDYYEMRYPPKYELPDLPVVEGIHKYKAPLYWSVYEYCYVNEQNGIANSTQDITAAQWDEIIDWVATELKPYGYDMVCTDGFIPMLAQDGTGYMTHYGSMALKDLVAKCKAKGLKVGVYDNPLWIHGPRETKIEGTEYSFGGLYWNGTTPAVNPSTNDMWFNWAVAENPGCKEFIDGFFKHYKELGIEYIRMDFLSWYEDGKDRNIGVVGHGYGRETYARALNYIAEAANKYGIFTSLVMPHMYNDAEVEAKYGNMVRIVADTAGGGWWHCSAQDKGRSYTTWPNCMNMFDGFTYWSHISGRENVILDGDFIRLNTFNTDDEKQFVVSLQLMAGGPVTVADQPSTIGNNVKFYQNTELLALNADRFVGKPLSDKLNDPKNQIWYGQMSNGDYVIGLFNRNDNAQNMTVNFADLGISGEYNVRDLWKHADEGTATSISATVPAHGCKIVRLSK
;
A
#
# COMPACT_ATOMS: atom_id res chain seq x y z
N MET A 1 58.48 -26.64 -5.62
CA MET A 1 57.69 -25.59 -4.95
C MET A 1 56.39 -25.46 -5.68
N ASN A 2 55.37 -26.19 -5.20
CA ASN A 2 54.06 -26.22 -5.80
C ASN A 2 53.18 -25.20 -5.10
N ILE A 3 52.74 -24.20 -5.84
CA ILE A 3 51.69 -23.27 -5.39
C ILE A 3 50.36 -23.89 -5.76
N LEU A 4 49.65 -24.39 -4.75
CA LEU A 4 48.26 -24.79 -4.86
C LEU A 4 47.41 -23.55 -5.03
N ALA A 5 46.83 -23.38 -6.20
CA ALA A 5 45.73 -22.46 -6.42
C ALA A 5 44.45 -23.08 -5.83
N ALA A 6 44.01 -22.56 -4.69
CA ALA A 6 42.70 -22.89 -4.18
C ALA A 6 41.66 -22.15 -5.01
N ALA A 7 40.99 -22.87 -5.90
CA ALA A 7 39.79 -22.38 -6.56
C ALA A 7 38.68 -22.31 -5.49
N LEU A 8 38.38 -21.10 -5.01
CA LEU A 8 37.12 -20.82 -4.33
C LEU A 8 36.01 -20.96 -5.37
N THR A 9 35.39 -22.12 -5.42
CA THR A 9 34.05 -22.26 -5.99
C THR A 9 33.10 -21.51 -5.07
N ALA A 10 32.80 -20.27 -5.42
CA ALA A 10 31.63 -19.62 -4.93
C ALA A 10 30.42 -20.39 -5.51
N THR A 11 29.96 -21.39 -4.78
CA THR A 11 28.61 -21.89 -4.93
C THR A 11 27.72 -20.68 -4.65
N MET A 12 27.23 -20.06 -5.71
CA MET A 12 26.05 -19.22 -5.62
C MET A 12 24.96 -20.15 -5.06
N LEU A 13 24.70 -20.01 -3.80
CA LEU A 13 23.44 -20.41 -3.20
C LEU A 13 22.37 -19.54 -3.86
N ALA A 14 21.92 -19.94 -5.04
CA ALA A 14 20.62 -19.61 -5.57
C ALA A 14 19.59 -20.39 -4.73
N GLY A 15 19.67 -20.26 -3.42
CA GLY A 15 18.77 -20.79 -2.43
C GLY A 15 17.73 -19.71 -2.15
N CYS A 16 16.58 -19.85 -2.66
CA CYS A 16 15.31 -19.66 -2.01
C CYS A 16 15.22 -18.44 -1.09
N ALA A 17 15.24 -17.22 -1.65
CA ALA A 17 14.88 -16.03 -0.90
C ALA A 17 13.51 -16.17 -0.19
N ASN A 18 12.62 -17.00 -0.72
CA ASN A 18 11.33 -17.33 -0.13
C ASN A 18 11.43 -18.23 1.09
N ASP A 19 12.33 -19.21 1.08
CA ASP A 19 12.47 -20.16 2.20
C ASP A 19 13.06 -19.44 3.42
N ASP A 20 14.04 -18.55 3.21
CA ASP A 20 14.64 -17.73 4.27
C ASP A 20 13.60 -16.84 4.96
N TYR A 21 12.65 -16.29 4.21
CA TYR A 21 11.58 -15.47 4.78
C TYR A 21 10.69 -16.28 5.74
N TYR A 22 10.31 -17.50 5.39
CA TYR A 22 9.47 -18.35 6.23
C TYR A 22 10.22 -18.88 7.46
N GLU A 23 11.54 -19.07 7.37
CA GLU A 23 12.37 -19.54 8.49
C GLU A 23 12.67 -18.45 9.51
N MET A 24 12.73 -17.17 9.11
CA MET A 24 13.05 -16.02 9.96
C MET A 24 11.83 -15.40 10.65
N ARG A 25 10.70 -16.07 10.67
CA ARG A 25 9.51 -15.66 11.42
C ARG A 25 9.81 -15.58 12.91
N TYR A 26 9.02 -14.77 13.62
CA TYR A 26 9.09 -14.76 15.07
C TYR A 26 9.02 -16.17 15.62
N PRO A 27 9.86 -16.50 16.61
CA PRO A 27 9.81 -17.81 17.25
C PRO A 27 8.40 -18.12 17.75
N PRO A 28 7.96 -19.38 17.73
CA PRO A 28 6.61 -19.78 18.19
C PRO A 28 6.24 -19.34 19.61
N LYS A 29 7.25 -18.95 20.41
CA LYS A 29 7.04 -18.42 21.77
C LYS A 29 6.38 -17.03 21.83
N TYR A 30 6.28 -16.33 20.70
CA TYR A 30 5.52 -15.09 20.60
C TYR A 30 4.07 -15.43 20.30
N GLU A 31 3.34 -15.83 21.33
CA GLU A 31 1.89 -15.91 21.26
C GLU A 31 1.34 -14.49 21.26
N LEU A 32 0.43 -14.21 20.30
CA LEU A 32 -0.25 -12.93 20.31
C LEU A 32 -1.21 -12.85 21.51
N PRO A 33 -1.38 -11.66 22.11
CA PRO A 33 -2.34 -11.51 23.19
C PRO A 33 -3.75 -11.87 22.71
N ASP A 34 -4.55 -12.45 23.59
CA ASP A 34 -5.97 -12.68 23.34
C ASP A 34 -6.68 -11.31 23.31
N LEU A 35 -7.02 -10.86 22.13
CA LEU A 35 -7.60 -9.54 21.87
C LEU A 35 -8.99 -9.70 21.25
N PRO A 36 -9.91 -8.75 21.53
CA PRO A 36 -11.25 -8.76 20.96
C PRO A 36 -11.21 -8.86 19.43
N VAL A 37 -12.16 -9.63 18.88
CA VAL A 37 -12.35 -9.70 17.42
C VAL A 37 -12.98 -8.40 16.95
N VAL A 38 -12.40 -7.82 15.90
CA VAL A 38 -12.99 -6.67 15.21
C VAL A 38 -13.51 -7.16 13.85
N GLU A 39 -14.84 -7.14 13.70
CA GLU A 39 -15.51 -7.65 12.51
C GLU A 39 -15.62 -6.58 11.41
N GLY A 40 -15.76 -7.02 10.16
CA GLY A 40 -16.11 -6.17 9.03
C GLY A 40 -14.95 -5.37 8.44
N ILE A 41 -13.71 -5.52 8.95
CA ILE A 41 -12.54 -4.74 8.52
C ILE A 41 -12.20 -4.97 7.04
N HIS A 42 -12.30 -6.20 6.56
CA HIS A 42 -11.72 -6.62 5.27
C HIS A 42 -12.70 -6.62 4.09
N LYS A 43 -13.91 -6.07 4.25
CA LYS A 43 -14.99 -6.16 3.25
C LYS A 43 -15.12 -4.92 2.36
N TYR A 44 -14.04 -4.20 2.17
CA TYR A 44 -14.04 -2.97 1.38
C TYR A 44 -13.52 -3.19 -0.05
N LYS A 45 -13.94 -2.30 -0.94
CA LYS A 45 -13.35 -2.13 -2.26
C LYS A 45 -11.99 -1.43 -2.10
N ALA A 46 -10.97 -1.85 -2.87
CA ALA A 46 -9.70 -1.13 -2.89
C ALA A 46 -9.91 0.32 -3.36
N PRO A 47 -9.33 1.33 -2.69
CA PRO A 47 -9.53 2.72 -3.05
C PRO A 47 -8.88 3.05 -4.41
N LEU A 48 -9.54 3.91 -5.16
CA LEU A 48 -9.00 4.61 -6.33
C LEU A 48 -8.89 6.08 -5.94
N TYR A 49 -7.68 6.65 -5.91
CA TYR A 49 -7.50 7.99 -5.40
C TYR A 49 -6.28 8.72 -5.95
N TRP A 50 -6.30 10.03 -5.80
CA TRP A 50 -5.15 10.88 -6.06
C TRP A 50 -4.40 11.20 -4.78
N SER A 51 -3.05 11.17 -4.86
CA SER A 51 -2.13 11.48 -3.75
C SER A 51 -1.25 12.68 -4.09
N VAL A 52 -1.01 13.54 -3.11
CA VAL A 52 -0.12 14.70 -3.21
C VAL A 52 1.37 14.33 -3.39
N TYR A 53 1.69 13.05 -3.40
CA TYR A 53 3.06 12.55 -3.24
C TYR A 53 4.07 13.08 -4.27
N GLU A 54 3.71 13.18 -5.54
CA GLU A 54 4.62 13.72 -6.56
C GLU A 54 4.98 15.18 -6.30
N TYR A 55 4.03 15.97 -5.80
CA TYR A 55 4.31 17.34 -5.37
C TYR A 55 5.43 17.40 -4.35
N CYS A 56 5.35 16.56 -3.33
CA CYS A 56 6.34 16.49 -2.28
C CYS A 56 7.70 16.02 -2.83
N TYR A 57 7.69 14.96 -3.61
CA TYR A 57 8.90 14.36 -4.18
C TYR A 57 9.64 15.30 -5.14
N VAL A 58 8.93 15.94 -6.05
CA VAL A 58 9.53 16.89 -7.02
C VAL A 58 10.06 18.13 -6.31
N ASN A 59 9.32 18.65 -5.34
CA ASN A 59 9.75 19.80 -4.57
C ASN A 59 11.00 19.49 -3.71
N GLU A 60 11.05 18.31 -3.09
CA GLU A 60 12.21 17.86 -2.34
C GLU A 60 13.46 17.77 -3.25
N GLN A 61 13.32 17.20 -4.45
CA GLN A 61 14.40 17.14 -5.42
C GLN A 61 14.88 18.53 -5.86
N ASN A 62 14.00 19.53 -5.84
CA ASN A 62 14.32 20.91 -6.10
C ASN A 62 14.88 21.66 -4.87
N GLY A 63 15.08 20.98 -3.74
CA GLY A 63 15.63 21.55 -2.52
C GLY A 63 14.64 22.40 -1.71
N ILE A 64 13.33 22.24 -1.93
CA ILE A 64 12.29 22.91 -1.16
C ILE A 64 11.98 22.06 0.05
N ALA A 65 12.35 22.53 1.24
CA ALA A 65 12.05 21.86 2.50
C ALA A 65 10.54 21.96 2.82
N ASN A 66 9.99 20.91 3.47
CA ASN A 66 8.57 20.84 3.86
C ASN A 66 7.61 21.11 2.67
N SER A 67 7.94 20.52 1.55
CA SER A 67 7.32 20.80 0.25
C SER A 67 5.80 20.70 0.22
N THR A 68 5.21 19.82 1.03
CA THR A 68 3.74 19.67 1.11
C THR A 68 3.05 20.85 1.77
N GLN A 69 3.78 21.65 2.57
CA GLN A 69 3.25 22.86 3.20
C GLN A 69 3.21 24.05 2.24
N ASP A 70 3.89 23.95 1.11
CA ASP A 70 3.99 25.04 0.12
C ASP A 70 2.86 25.00 -0.91
N ILE A 71 1.92 24.04 -0.84
CA ILE A 71 0.76 23.97 -1.71
C ILE A 71 -0.22 25.09 -1.35
N THR A 72 -0.36 26.03 -2.23
CA THR A 72 -1.27 27.17 -2.04
C THR A 72 -2.74 26.76 -2.19
N ALA A 73 -3.66 27.57 -1.68
CA ALA A 73 -5.09 27.34 -1.86
C ALA A 73 -5.49 27.26 -3.35
N ALA A 74 -4.88 28.07 -4.23
CA ALA A 74 -5.13 28.04 -5.67
C ALA A 74 -4.64 26.72 -6.31
N GLN A 75 -3.50 26.21 -5.89
CA GLN A 75 -2.99 24.90 -6.35
C GLN A 75 -3.91 23.76 -5.88
N TRP A 76 -4.40 23.83 -4.65
CA TRP A 76 -5.41 22.87 -4.17
C TRP A 76 -6.70 22.92 -5.01
N ASP A 77 -7.18 24.11 -5.35
CA ASP A 77 -8.36 24.26 -6.21
C ASP A 77 -8.12 23.65 -7.61
N GLU A 78 -6.95 23.89 -8.22
CA GLU A 78 -6.56 23.29 -9.51
C GLU A 78 -6.52 21.76 -9.43
N ILE A 79 -5.89 21.21 -8.39
CA ILE A 79 -5.80 19.76 -8.18
C ILE A 79 -7.19 19.14 -8.01
N ILE A 80 -8.02 19.72 -7.15
CA ILE A 80 -9.37 19.22 -6.86
C ILE A 80 -10.24 19.27 -8.13
N ASP A 81 -10.15 20.33 -8.90
CA ASP A 81 -10.90 20.47 -10.16
C ASP A 81 -10.44 19.45 -11.19
N TRP A 82 -9.13 19.22 -11.31
CA TRP A 82 -8.58 18.21 -12.20
C TRP A 82 -9.02 16.79 -11.79
N VAL A 83 -8.90 16.43 -10.52
CA VAL A 83 -9.35 15.11 -10.02
C VAL A 83 -10.84 14.92 -10.28
N ALA A 84 -11.66 15.95 -10.03
CA ALA A 84 -13.09 15.90 -10.24
C ALA A 84 -13.47 15.76 -11.72
N THR A 85 -12.68 16.31 -12.64
CA THR A 85 -12.93 16.28 -14.07
C THR A 85 -12.35 15.05 -14.75
N GLU A 86 -11.09 14.73 -14.49
CA GLU A 86 -10.35 13.71 -15.22
C GLU A 86 -10.37 12.32 -14.58
N LEU A 87 -10.50 12.23 -13.26
CA LEU A 87 -10.38 10.97 -12.54
C LEU A 87 -11.71 10.49 -11.94
N LYS A 88 -12.50 11.37 -11.34
CA LYS A 88 -13.75 11.01 -10.68
C LYS A 88 -14.77 10.29 -11.59
N PRO A 89 -14.97 10.66 -12.87
CA PRO A 89 -15.87 9.92 -13.76
C PRO A 89 -15.52 8.43 -13.92
N TYR A 90 -14.29 8.09 -13.61
CA TYR A 90 -13.73 6.73 -13.70
C TYR A 90 -13.64 6.01 -12.35
N GLY A 91 -14.17 6.61 -11.29
CA GLY A 91 -14.29 5.98 -9.96
C GLY A 91 -13.20 6.37 -8.96
N TYR A 92 -12.30 7.28 -9.30
CA TYR A 92 -11.34 7.86 -8.36
C TYR A 92 -12.04 8.94 -7.56
N ASP A 93 -12.42 8.63 -6.33
CA ASP A 93 -13.34 9.48 -5.57
C ASP A 93 -12.71 10.19 -4.36
N MET A 94 -11.37 10.16 -4.25
CA MET A 94 -10.69 10.70 -3.08
C MET A 94 -9.41 11.47 -3.44
N VAL A 95 -9.16 12.52 -2.66
CA VAL A 95 -7.88 13.25 -2.59
C VAL A 95 -7.21 12.93 -1.27
N CYS A 96 -5.95 12.51 -1.29
CA CYS A 96 -5.18 12.18 -0.08
C CYS A 96 -4.01 13.15 0.10
N THR A 97 -3.82 13.64 1.34
CA THR A 97 -2.70 14.53 1.70
C THR A 97 -1.39 13.77 1.95
N ASP A 98 -1.29 12.56 1.45
CA ASP A 98 -0.12 11.72 1.61
C ASP A 98 1.14 12.35 1.02
N GLY A 99 2.22 12.24 1.75
CA GLY A 99 3.50 12.79 1.32
C GLY A 99 4.56 12.71 2.41
N PHE A 100 5.68 13.37 2.19
CA PHE A 100 6.71 13.52 3.21
C PHE A 100 6.13 14.22 4.43
N ILE A 101 6.69 13.91 5.58
CA ILE A 101 6.20 14.35 6.86
C ILE A 101 6.30 15.88 7.01
N PRO A 102 5.38 16.66 6.61
CA PRO A 102 5.04 17.86 7.34
C PRO A 102 3.95 17.48 8.31
N MET A 103 4.20 17.71 9.55
CA MET A 103 3.18 17.56 10.56
C MET A 103 2.06 18.56 10.30
N LEU A 104 0.84 18.10 10.46
CA LEU A 104 -0.32 18.97 10.43
C LEU A 104 -0.21 20.00 11.55
N ALA A 105 -0.63 21.25 11.32
CA ALA A 105 -0.67 22.24 12.35
C ALA A 105 -1.73 21.90 13.41
N GLN A 106 -1.43 22.12 14.67
CA GLN A 106 -2.30 21.78 15.80
C GLN A 106 -3.21 22.95 16.18
N ASP A 107 -4.39 22.63 16.71
CA ASP A 107 -5.35 23.62 17.25
C ASP A 107 -5.34 23.71 18.78
N GLY A 108 -4.45 23.00 19.44
CA GLY A 108 -4.35 22.90 20.89
C GLY A 108 -5.14 21.74 21.52
N THR A 109 -5.90 20.99 20.73
CA THR A 109 -6.58 19.76 21.20
C THR A 109 -5.63 18.57 21.30
N GLY A 110 -4.47 18.66 20.65
CA GLY A 110 -3.48 17.59 20.57
C GLY A 110 -3.57 16.77 19.31
N TYR A 111 -4.57 17.00 18.46
CA TYR A 111 -4.71 16.40 17.15
C TYR A 111 -4.49 17.42 16.03
N MET A 112 -4.16 16.95 14.85
CA MET A 112 -3.82 17.81 13.72
C MET A 112 -5.07 18.33 13.01
N THR A 113 -5.05 19.60 12.59
CA THR A 113 -6.17 20.26 11.92
C THR A 113 -5.82 20.89 10.58
N HIS A 114 -4.53 20.96 10.24
CA HIS A 114 -4.05 21.61 9.02
C HIS A 114 -3.06 20.72 8.29
N TYR A 115 -3.04 20.85 6.98
CA TYR A 115 -1.99 20.34 6.10
C TYR A 115 -1.26 21.55 5.49
N GLY A 116 -0.07 21.84 5.98
CA GLY A 116 0.58 23.11 5.70
C GLY A 116 -0.28 24.30 6.14
N SER A 117 -0.53 25.23 5.25
CA SER A 117 -1.42 26.39 5.46
C SER A 117 -2.90 26.08 5.26
N MET A 118 -3.25 24.91 4.72
CA MET A 118 -4.63 24.52 4.42
C MET A 118 -5.28 23.89 5.66
N ALA A 119 -6.35 24.48 6.17
CA ALA A 119 -7.18 23.85 7.19
C ALA A 119 -7.86 22.60 6.59
N LEU A 120 -7.80 21.45 7.26
CA LEU A 120 -8.41 20.21 6.77
C LEU A 120 -9.91 20.35 6.56
N LYS A 121 -10.62 21.10 7.43
CA LYS A 121 -12.05 21.38 7.25
C LYS A 121 -12.34 22.10 5.93
N ASP A 122 -11.44 23.01 5.49
CA ASP A 122 -11.62 23.76 4.24
C ASP A 122 -11.28 22.87 3.04
N LEU A 123 -10.24 22.06 3.13
CA LEU A 123 -9.91 21.03 2.12
C LEU A 123 -11.07 20.05 1.94
N VAL A 124 -11.63 19.54 3.06
CA VAL A 124 -12.79 18.65 3.03
C VAL A 124 -14.01 19.34 2.38
N ALA A 125 -14.27 20.59 2.73
CA ALA A 125 -15.39 21.36 2.13
C ALA A 125 -15.22 21.53 0.60
N LYS A 126 -14.00 21.88 0.14
CA LYS A 126 -13.66 21.99 -1.29
C LYS A 126 -13.84 20.66 -2.02
N CYS A 127 -13.32 19.57 -1.48
CA CYS A 127 -13.46 18.23 -2.06
C CYS A 127 -14.92 17.77 -2.11
N LYS A 128 -15.66 17.93 -1.02
CA LYS A 128 -17.09 17.58 -0.95
C LYS A 128 -17.95 18.36 -1.93
N ALA A 129 -17.64 19.64 -2.18
CA ALA A 129 -18.33 20.44 -3.18
C ALA A 129 -18.20 19.87 -4.61
N LYS A 130 -17.16 19.08 -4.86
CA LYS A 130 -16.92 18.35 -6.13
C LYS A 130 -17.34 16.87 -6.02
N GLY A 131 -17.88 16.44 -4.89
CA GLY A 131 -18.27 15.04 -4.61
C GLY A 131 -17.07 14.11 -4.44
N LEU A 132 -15.97 14.61 -3.88
CA LEU A 132 -14.77 13.87 -3.55
C LEU A 132 -14.65 13.70 -2.03
N LYS A 133 -14.04 12.60 -1.62
CA LYS A 133 -13.62 12.30 -0.25
C LYS A 133 -12.23 12.89 0.02
N VAL A 134 -11.84 12.90 1.30
CA VAL A 134 -10.49 13.29 1.71
C VAL A 134 -9.88 12.20 2.58
N GLY A 135 -8.65 11.81 2.25
CA GLY A 135 -7.77 10.99 3.06
C GLY A 135 -6.62 11.81 3.62
N VAL A 136 -6.04 11.35 4.73
CA VAL A 136 -4.87 11.98 5.35
C VAL A 136 -3.75 10.98 5.59
N TYR A 137 -2.52 11.50 5.61
CA TYR A 137 -1.33 10.80 6.07
C TYR A 137 -1.06 11.23 7.50
N ASP A 138 -1.31 10.33 8.44
CA ASP A 138 -1.05 10.50 9.88
C ASP A 138 -1.07 9.13 10.55
N ASN A 139 -0.62 9.04 11.79
CA ASN A 139 -0.59 7.79 12.52
C ASN A 139 -1.17 7.97 13.92
N PRO A 140 -2.22 7.21 14.31
CA PRO A 140 -2.84 7.32 15.64
C PRO A 140 -1.91 6.94 16.80
N LEU A 141 -0.70 6.45 16.50
CA LEU A 141 0.33 6.18 17.51
C LEU A 141 1.33 7.34 17.66
N TRP A 142 1.23 8.40 16.84
CA TRP A 142 2.06 9.60 16.99
C TRP A 142 1.41 10.59 17.93
N ILE A 143 2.17 11.03 18.94
CA ILE A 143 1.72 12.05 19.88
C ILE A 143 2.27 13.40 19.41
N HIS A 144 1.37 14.26 18.95
CA HIS A 144 1.73 15.60 18.44
C HIS A 144 1.48 16.71 19.46
N GLY A 145 0.57 16.48 20.40
CA GLY A 145 0.16 17.49 21.38
C GLY A 145 1.10 17.65 22.57
N PRO A 146 0.94 18.73 23.34
CA PRO A 146 1.66 18.93 24.59
C PRO A 146 1.40 17.78 25.58
N ARG A 147 2.41 17.45 26.39
CA ARG A 147 2.35 16.32 27.34
C ARG A 147 1.25 16.45 28.38
N GLU A 148 0.88 17.67 28.74
CA GLU A 148 -0.19 18.00 29.70
C GLU A 148 -1.60 17.92 29.12
N THR A 149 -1.74 17.78 27.80
CA THR A 149 -3.05 17.64 27.14
C THR A 149 -3.79 16.44 27.70
N LYS A 150 -5.02 16.68 28.14
CA LYS A 150 -5.88 15.61 28.69
C LYS A 150 -6.49 14.78 27.58
N ILE A 151 -6.54 13.45 27.80
CA ILE A 151 -7.26 12.53 26.95
C ILE A 151 -8.74 12.60 27.32
N GLU A 152 -9.58 12.90 26.32
CA GLU A 152 -11.02 13.10 26.50
C GLU A 152 -11.67 11.91 27.24
N GLY A 153 -12.48 12.21 28.26
CA GLY A 153 -13.19 11.21 29.05
C GLY A 153 -12.34 10.43 30.04
N THR A 154 -11.07 10.81 30.26
CA THR A 154 -10.16 10.13 31.18
C THR A 154 -9.48 11.08 32.14
N GLU A 155 -8.81 10.53 33.17
CA GLU A 155 -7.90 11.28 34.05
C GLU A 155 -6.47 11.38 33.48
N TYR A 156 -6.17 10.65 32.40
CA TYR A 156 -4.85 10.54 31.80
C TYR A 156 -4.50 11.75 30.93
N SER A 157 -3.22 11.86 30.60
CA SER A 157 -2.71 12.89 29.69
C SER A 157 -1.77 12.28 28.66
N PHE A 158 -1.51 13.00 27.58
CA PHE A 158 -0.59 12.58 26.51
C PHE A 158 0.78 12.20 27.05
N GLY A 159 1.27 12.89 28.09
CA GLY A 159 2.54 12.58 28.73
C GLY A 159 2.62 11.17 29.32
N GLY A 160 1.48 10.61 29.73
CA GLY A 160 1.39 9.25 30.27
C GLY A 160 1.47 8.15 29.20
N LEU A 161 1.33 8.50 27.92
CA LEU A 161 1.34 7.54 26.81
C LEU A 161 2.74 7.14 26.34
N TYR A 162 3.75 7.97 26.67
CA TYR A 162 5.14 7.73 26.27
C TYR A 162 5.73 6.50 26.98
N TRP A 163 6.76 5.94 26.39
CA TRP A 163 7.56 4.93 27.09
C TRP A 163 8.09 5.46 28.42
N ASN A 164 7.90 4.72 29.49
CA ASN A 164 8.17 5.14 30.88
C ASN A 164 9.26 4.31 31.57
N GLY A 165 9.95 3.44 30.81
CA GLY A 165 10.98 2.56 31.36
C GLY A 165 10.46 1.26 31.97
N THR A 166 9.15 1.11 32.15
CA THR A 166 8.52 -0.13 32.70
C THR A 166 7.70 -0.89 31.66
N THR A 167 7.16 -0.18 30.66
CA THR A 167 6.52 -0.84 29.50
C THR A 167 7.57 -1.52 28.63
N PRO A 168 7.23 -2.63 27.96
CA PRO A 168 8.17 -3.35 27.12
C PRO A 168 8.77 -2.45 26.04
N ALA A 169 10.07 -2.65 25.78
CA ALA A 169 10.77 -2.03 24.65
C ALA A 169 11.89 -2.97 24.18
N VAL A 170 12.05 -3.08 22.87
CA VAL A 170 13.10 -3.91 22.26
C VAL A 170 14.48 -3.28 22.45
N ASN A 171 14.56 -1.95 22.35
CA ASN A 171 15.77 -1.16 22.48
C ASN A 171 15.63 -0.10 23.62
N PRO A 172 15.57 -0.53 24.89
CA PRO A 172 15.22 0.36 26.00
C PRO A 172 16.26 1.45 26.31
N SER A 173 17.48 1.33 25.80
CA SER A 173 18.57 2.30 25.99
C SER A 173 18.61 3.42 24.96
N THR A 174 17.69 3.45 24.03
CA THR A 174 17.63 4.46 22.97
C THR A 174 16.45 5.40 23.11
N ASN A 175 16.42 6.46 22.33
CA ASN A 175 15.26 7.37 22.20
C ASN A 175 14.63 7.17 20.82
N ASP A 176 13.35 7.42 20.73
CA ASP A 176 12.64 7.45 19.46
C ASP A 176 13.14 8.61 18.59
N MET A 177 13.41 8.35 17.32
CA MET A 177 14.06 9.31 16.44
C MET A 177 13.09 10.43 16.05
N TRP A 178 12.14 10.32 15.29
CA TRP A 178 11.32 11.45 14.77
C TRP A 178 9.95 11.56 15.39
N PHE A 179 9.49 10.50 16.03
CA PHE A 179 8.13 10.41 16.53
C PHE A 179 8.08 10.19 18.02
N ASN A 180 7.10 10.78 18.67
CA ASN A 180 6.72 10.45 20.03
C ASN A 180 5.62 9.39 19.94
N TRP A 181 5.93 8.17 20.30
CA TRP A 181 5.01 7.05 20.16
C TRP A 181 4.13 6.87 21.40
N ALA A 182 2.84 6.62 21.19
CA ALA A 182 1.92 6.15 22.22
C ALA A 182 2.08 4.64 22.41
N VAL A 183 2.47 4.21 23.60
CA VAL A 183 2.65 2.77 23.92
C VAL A 183 1.30 2.16 24.28
N ALA A 184 0.88 1.12 23.59
CA ALA A 184 -0.47 0.56 23.68
C ALA A 184 -0.84 0.04 25.09
N GLU A 185 0.13 -0.39 25.89
CA GLU A 185 -0.08 -0.85 27.27
C GLU A 185 -0.28 0.30 28.26
N ASN A 186 0.07 1.52 27.90
CA ASN A 186 -0.06 2.65 28.81
C ASN A 186 -1.54 3.03 28.99
N PRO A 187 -1.95 3.34 30.24
CA PRO A 187 -3.32 3.75 30.51
C PRO A 187 -3.74 4.98 29.70
N GLY A 188 -4.91 4.90 29.09
CA GLY A 188 -5.44 5.96 28.22
C GLY A 188 -5.07 5.84 26.75
N CYS A 189 -4.20 4.88 26.34
CA CYS A 189 -3.80 4.76 24.93
C CYS A 189 -4.99 4.39 24.03
N LYS A 190 -5.86 3.50 24.46
CA LYS A 190 -7.07 3.12 23.71
C LYS A 190 -7.98 4.33 23.48
N GLU A 191 -8.20 5.12 24.51
CA GLU A 191 -9.03 6.33 24.46
C GLU A 191 -8.38 7.43 23.60
N PHE A 192 -7.06 7.55 23.65
CA PHE A 192 -6.30 8.45 22.76
C PHE A 192 -6.51 8.08 21.29
N ILE A 193 -6.40 6.81 20.95
CA ILE A 193 -6.64 6.30 19.59
C ILE A 193 -8.10 6.52 19.17
N ASP A 194 -9.07 6.25 20.06
CA ASP A 194 -10.49 6.51 19.79
C ASP A 194 -10.73 8.01 19.52
N GLY A 195 -10.15 8.89 20.33
CA GLY A 195 -10.20 10.34 20.15
C GLY A 195 -9.60 10.82 18.82
N PHE A 196 -8.51 10.21 18.39
CA PHE A 196 -7.88 10.49 17.10
C PHE A 196 -8.85 10.20 15.92
N PHE A 197 -9.47 9.02 15.90
CA PHE A 197 -10.42 8.66 14.85
C PHE A 197 -11.70 9.49 14.92
N LYS A 198 -12.20 9.80 16.12
CA LYS A 198 -13.33 10.70 16.34
C LYS A 198 -13.04 12.08 15.73
N HIS A 199 -11.89 12.67 16.04
CA HIS A 199 -11.46 13.96 15.53
C HIS A 199 -11.45 14.00 13.99
N TYR A 200 -10.81 13.04 13.35
CA TYR A 200 -10.77 12.99 11.88
C TYR A 200 -12.15 12.73 11.27
N LYS A 201 -13.00 11.93 11.91
CA LYS A 201 -14.39 11.74 11.47
C LYS A 201 -15.18 13.05 11.52
N GLU A 202 -15.02 13.82 12.57
CA GLU A 202 -15.69 15.13 12.73
C GLU A 202 -15.22 16.14 11.69
N LEU A 203 -13.95 16.11 11.30
CA LEU A 203 -13.44 16.87 10.15
C LEU A 203 -13.95 16.37 8.80
N GLY A 204 -14.49 15.15 8.74
CA GLY A 204 -15.04 14.53 7.54
C GLY A 204 -14.02 13.75 6.72
N ILE A 205 -12.93 13.33 7.34
CA ILE A 205 -11.93 12.41 6.77
C ILE A 205 -12.48 10.98 6.73
N GLU A 206 -12.17 10.24 5.66
CA GLU A 206 -12.69 8.89 5.43
C GLU A 206 -11.57 7.84 5.25
N TYR A 207 -10.31 8.27 5.20
CA TYR A 207 -9.15 7.40 4.96
C TYR A 207 -7.93 7.93 5.71
N ILE A 208 -7.18 7.02 6.33
CA ILE A 208 -5.93 7.33 7.01
C ILE A 208 -4.83 6.37 6.56
N ARG A 209 -3.72 6.93 6.07
CA ARG A 209 -2.50 6.22 5.71
C ARG A 209 -1.50 6.35 6.86
N MET A 210 -1.23 5.21 7.53
CA MET A 210 -0.43 5.13 8.76
C MET A 210 0.94 4.56 8.45
N ASP A 211 1.98 5.34 8.62
CA ASP A 211 3.33 4.96 8.24
C ASP A 211 4.25 4.65 9.42
N PHE A 212 5.44 4.11 9.12
CA PHE A 212 6.52 3.76 10.06
C PHE A 212 6.15 2.67 11.08
N LEU A 213 5.25 1.76 10.72
CA LEU A 213 4.78 0.72 11.66
C LEU A 213 5.89 -0.24 12.10
N SER A 214 6.88 -0.53 11.24
CA SER A 214 8.06 -1.33 11.59
C SER A 214 8.92 -0.66 12.67
N TRP A 215 8.97 0.68 12.69
CA TRP A 215 9.70 1.41 13.73
C TRP A 215 9.02 1.30 15.08
N TYR A 216 7.70 1.31 15.10
CA TYR A 216 6.93 1.07 16.32
C TYR A 216 7.13 -0.35 16.84
N GLU A 217 7.11 -1.34 15.96
CA GLU A 217 7.23 -2.75 16.33
C GLU A 217 8.65 -3.10 16.80
N ASP A 218 9.68 -2.78 16.00
CA ASP A 218 11.04 -3.28 16.20
C ASP A 218 12.06 -2.18 16.58
N GLY A 219 11.74 -0.92 16.37
CA GLY A 219 12.67 0.19 16.59
C GLY A 219 13.85 0.19 15.64
N LYS A 220 13.71 -0.43 14.46
CA LYS A 220 14.77 -0.51 13.47
C LYS A 220 14.27 -0.15 12.08
N ASP A 221 15.19 0.42 11.31
CA ASP A 221 15.08 0.64 9.89
C ASP A 221 16.24 -0.08 9.18
N ARG A 222 15.96 -0.65 8.00
CA ARG A 222 16.96 -1.41 7.24
C ARG A 222 18.20 -0.57 6.89
N ASN A 223 18.01 0.69 6.54
CA ASN A 223 19.07 1.55 6.04
C ASN A 223 19.73 2.38 7.15
N ILE A 224 18.97 2.76 8.18
CA ILE A 224 19.40 3.65 9.25
C ILE A 224 19.90 2.86 10.47
N GLY A 225 19.40 1.64 10.68
CA GLY A 225 19.67 0.82 11.87
C GLY A 225 18.66 1.07 12.99
N VAL A 226 19.12 1.22 14.24
CA VAL A 226 18.23 1.49 15.39
C VAL A 226 17.73 2.91 15.33
N VAL A 227 16.41 3.08 15.29
CA VAL A 227 15.71 4.36 15.15
C VAL A 227 14.82 4.70 16.35
N GLY A 228 14.62 3.79 17.28
CA GLY A 228 13.77 4.01 18.43
C GLY A 228 13.73 2.82 19.37
N HIS A 229 12.83 2.90 20.35
CA HIS A 229 12.63 1.85 21.35
C HIS A 229 12.17 0.52 20.73
N GLY A 230 11.21 0.59 19.81
CA GLY A 230 10.49 -0.59 19.35
C GLY A 230 9.74 -1.27 20.51
N TYR A 231 8.47 -1.51 20.36
CA TYR A 231 7.63 -1.94 21.48
C TYR A 231 7.28 -3.43 21.45
N GLY A 232 7.73 -4.14 20.41
CA GLY A 232 7.56 -5.57 20.23
C GLY A 232 6.22 -5.97 19.63
N ARG A 233 6.14 -7.25 19.25
CA ARG A 233 5.02 -7.83 18.50
C ARG A 233 3.69 -7.76 19.25
N GLU A 234 3.71 -8.01 20.57
CA GLU A 234 2.47 -8.00 21.38
C GLU A 234 1.88 -6.61 21.49
N THR A 235 2.72 -5.61 21.78
CA THR A 235 2.32 -4.19 21.83
C THR A 235 1.83 -3.70 20.48
N TYR A 236 2.50 -4.10 19.40
CA TYR A 236 2.08 -3.80 18.04
C TYR A 236 0.70 -4.39 17.70
N ALA A 237 0.48 -5.67 18.03
CA ALA A 237 -0.81 -6.32 17.82
C ALA A 237 -1.94 -5.63 18.61
N ARG A 238 -1.67 -5.25 19.86
CA ARG A 238 -2.62 -4.50 20.70
C ARG A 238 -2.93 -3.13 20.12
N ALA A 239 -1.91 -2.40 19.67
CA ALA A 239 -2.08 -1.12 19.02
C ALA A 239 -2.97 -1.22 17.76
N LEU A 240 -2.69 -2.19 16.88
CA LEU A 240 -3.50 -2.40 15.68
C LEU A 240 -4.92 -2.87 15.99
N ASN A 241 -5.14 -3.62 17.09
CA ASN A 241 -6.49 -3.95 17.55
C ASN A 241 -7.28 -2.69 17.94
N TYR A 242 -6.69 -1.78 18.74
CA TYR A 242 -7.33 -0.53 19.12
C TYR A 242 -7.62 0.37 17.91
N ILE A 243 -6.67 0.43 16.97
CA ILE A 243 -6.82 1.15 15.71
C ILE A 243 -7.98 0.59 14.89
N ALA A 244 -8.03 -0.73 14.71
CA ALA A 244 -9.09 -1.39 13.95
C ALA A 244 -10.47 -1.18 14.58
N GLU A 245 -10.58 -1.28 15.90
CA GLU A 245 -11.83 -1.03 16.64
C GLU A 245 -12.32 0.41 16.43
N ALA A 246 -11.43 1.39 16.62
CA ALA A 246 -11.77 2.80 16.45
C ALA A 246 -12.08 3.14 14.99
N ALA A 247 -11.26 2.70 14.05
CA ALA A 247 -11.47 2.93 12.62
C ALA A 247 -12.83 2.35 12.15
N ASN A 248 -13.16 1.13 12.59
CA ASN A 248 -14.44 0.50 12.28
C ASN A 248 -15.62 1.25 12.90
N LYS A 249 -15.50 1.68 14.17
CA LYS A 249 -16.51 2.49 14.88
C LYS A 249 -16.85 3.78 14.13
N TYR A 250 -15.85 4.47 13.61
CA TYR A 250 -16.01 5.74 12.92
C TYR A 250 -16.14 5.61 11.39
N GLY A 251 -16.03 4.41 10.83
CA GLY A 251 -16.15 4.16 9.41
C GLY A 251 -15.02 4.80 8.60
N ILE A 252 -13.80 4.78 9.14
CA ILE A 252 -12.58 5.28 8.48
C ILE A 252 -11.78 4.10 7.96
N PHE A 253 -11.39 4.16 6.68
CA PHE A 253 -10.53 3.16 6.05
C PHE A 253 -9.07 3.38 6.45
N THR A 254 -8.36 2.31 6.80
CA THR A 254 -6.96 2.37 7.22
C THR A 254 -6.02 1.69 6.24
N SER A 255 -4.90 2.34 5.96
CA SER A 255 -3.79 1.80 5.17
C SER A 255 -2.56 1.65 6.06
N LEU A 256 -2.09 0.42 6.21
CA LEU A 256 -0.90 0.09 7.00
C LEU A 256 0.34 0.22 6.12
N VAL A 257 1.29 1.07 6.52
CA VAL A 257 2.51 1.35 5.74
C VAL A 257 3.75 1.01 6.56
N MET A 258 4.77 0.50 5.89
CA MET A 258 6.02 0.03 6.48
C MET A 258 5.89 -1.05 7.57
N PRO A 259 5.00 -2.04 7.49
CA PRO A 259 5.00 -3.13 8.45
C PRO A 259 6.11 -4.14 8.13
N HIS A 260 6.59 -4.87 9.13
CA HIS A 260 7.48 -6.01 8.88
C HIS A 260 6.75 -7.22 8.30
N MET A 261 5.48 -7.37 8.59
CA MET A 261 4.63 -8.48 8.15
C MET A 261 5.14 -9.85 8.65
N TYR A 262 5.67 -9.90 9.87
CA TYR A 262 6.10 -11.14 10.49
C TYR A 262 4.96 -12.16 10.67
N ASN A 263 5.30 -13.42 10.79
CA ASN A 263 4.35 -14.54 10.88
C ASN A 263 3.32 -14.51 9.74
N ASP A 264 3.80 -14.31 8.52
CA ASP A 264 2.95 -14.30 7.35
C ASP A 264 1.86 -13.22 7.39
N ALA A 265 2.24 -12.03 7.85
CA ALA A 265 1.37 -10.88 8.02
C ALA A 265 0.15 -11.11 8.94
N GLU A 266 0.29 -11.98 9.94
CA GLU A 266 -0.80 -12.40 10.82
C GLU A 266 -1.54 -11.21 11.45
N VAL A 267 -0.81 -10.21 11.95
CA VAL A 267 -1.39 -9.03 12.60
C VAL A 267 -2.00 -8.09 11.58
N GLU A 268 -1.29 -7.85 10.49
CA GLU A 268 -1.72 -6.94 9.42
C GLU A 268 -2.97 -7.47 8.71
N ALA A 269 -3.00 -8.78 8.42
CA ALA A 269 -4.17 -9.42 7.83
C ALA A 269 -5.37 -9.43 8.78
N LYS A 270 -5.12 -9.54 10.09
CA LYS A 270 -6.18 -9.55 11.10
C LYS A 270 -6.80 -8.17 11.34
N TYR A 271 -6.03 -7.10 11.31
CA TYR A 271 -6.47 -5.77 11.75
C TYR A 271 -6.46 -4.68 10.67
N GLY A 272 -5.78 -4.88 9.53
CA GLY A 272 -5.71 -3.90 8.46
C GLY A 272 -6.83 -4.03 7.44
N ASN A 273 -7.29 -2.90 6.89
CA ASN A 273 -8.07 -2.90 5.66
C ASN A 273 -7.16 -3.12 4.45
N MET A 274 -6.04 -2.44 4.42
CA MET A 274 -5.05 -2.46 3.35
C MET A 274 -3.65 -2.42 3.95
N VAL A 275 -2.70 -3.12 3.32
CA VAL A 275 -1.32 -3.19 3.75
C VAL A 275 -0.36 -2.98 2.59
N ARG A 276 0.62 -2.13 2.78
CA ARG A 276 1.67 -1.91 1.82
C ARG A 276 2.71 -3.02 1.87
N ILE A 277 3.02 -3.59 0.70
CA ILE A 277 3.81 -4.81 0.53
C ILE A 277 5.16 -4.59 -0.16
N VAL A 278 5.53 -3.35 -0.47
CA VAL A 278 6.70 -3.01 -1.28
C VAL A 278 7.38 -1.76 -0.75
N ALA A 279 8.69 -1.62 -1.04
CA ALA A 279 9.45 -0.40 -0.80
C ALA A 279 8.81 0.81 -1.49
N ASP A 280 9.22 2.02 -1.05
CA ASP A 280 8.74 3.26 -1.65
C ASP A 280 8.98 3.29 -3.16
N THR A 281 7.93 3.59 -3.91
CA THR A 281 7.98 3.69 -5.37
C THR A 281 8.15 5.14 -5.85
N ALA A 282 8.56 6.02 -4.96
CA ALA A 282 8.75 7.46 -5.18
C ALA A 282 9.51 7.82 -6.46
N GLY A 283 10.58 7.08 -6.78
CA GLY A 283 11.33 7.25 -8.00
C GLY A 283 10.58 6.92 -9.28
N GLY A 284 9.49 6.16 -9.15
CA GLY A 284 8.64 5.75 -10.27
C GLY A 284 9.33 4.83 -11.26
N GLY A 285 8.67 4.63 -12.41
CA GLY A 285 9.19 3.90 -13.55
C GLY A 285 9.29 2.39 -13.37
N TRP A 286 9.82 1.75 -14.41
CA TRP A 286 9.95 0.30 -14.47
C TRP A 286 10.81 -0.28 -13.35
N TRP A 287 11.81 0.48 -12.90
CA TRP A 287 12.71 0.07 -11.83
C TRP A 287 11.94 -0.35 -10.57
N HIS A 288 11.02 0.49 -10.10
CA HIS A 288 10.20 0.22 -8.91
C HIS A 288 9.01 -0.69 -9.19
N CYS A 289 8.55 -0.75 -10.45
CA CYS A 289 7.44 -1.63 -10.83
C CYS A 289 7.86 -3.10 -10.83
N SER A 290 9.00 -3.44 -11.46
CA SER A 290 9.37 -4.83 -11.69
C SER A 290 10.86 -5.14 -11.77
N ALA A 291 11.78 -4.15 -11.79
CA ALA A 291 13.20 -4.40 -12.05
C ALA A 291 14.07 -4.48 -10.80
N GLN A 292 13.79 -3.65 -9.79
CA GLN A 292 14.62 -3.53 -8.58
C GLN A 292 14.59 -4.83 -7.77
N ASP A 293 15.77 -5.36 -7.43
CA ASP A 293 15.96 -6.60 -6.66
C ASP A 293 14.98 -7.73 -7.04
N LYS A 294 14.79 -7.92 -8.34
CA LYS A 294 13.85 -8.88 -8.91
C LYS A 294 14.09 -10.29 -8.40
N GLY A 295 13.02 -10.94 -7.94
CA GLY A 295 13.07 -12.30 -7.42
C GLY A 295 13.52 -12.39 -5.96
N ARG A 296 13.47 -11.28 -5.21
CA ARG A 296 13.84 -11.22 -3.80
C ARG A 296 12.70 -10.77 -2.92
N SER A 297 12.58 -11.39 -1.74
CA SER A 297 11.80 -10.96 -0.60
C SER A 297 12.70 -10.82 0.63
N TYR A 298 12.20 -10.13 1.65
CA TYR A 298 12.93 -9.86 2.88
C TYR A 298 12.04 -10.11 4.10
N THR A 299 12.66 -10.39 5.24
CA THR A 299 11.96 -10.65 6.50
C THR A 299 11.53 -9.41 7.25
N THR A 300 12.14 -8.27 6.90
CA THR A 300 11.86 -6.97 7.50
C THR A 300 11.45 -5.99 6.42
N TRP A 301 10.83 -4.89 6.83
CA TRP A 301 10.53 -3.82 5.90
C TRP A 301 11.78 -3.27 5.19
N PRO A 302 11.74 -3.02 3.88
CA PRO A 302 10.68 -3.43 2.95
C PRO A 302 10.80 -4.93 2.60
N ASN A 303 9.64 -5.61 2.59
CA ASN A 303 9.58 -7.05 2.35
C ASN A 303 9.89 -7.42 0.90
N CYS A 304 9.48 -6.60 -0.05
CA CYS A 304 9.81 -6.68 -1.46
C CYS A 304 10.27 -5.31 -1.97
N MET A 305 11.11 -5.29 -2.99
CA MET A 305 11.68 -4.05 -3.52
C MET A 305 10.94 -3.52 -4.75
N ASN A 306 10.06 -4.31 -5.37
CA ASN A 306 9.26 -3.91 -6.51
C ASN A 306 7.82 -4.40 -6.38
N MET A 307 6.90 -3.71 -7.06
CA MET A 307 5.46 -3.97 -6.98
C MET A 307 5.11 -5.40 -7.41
N PHE A 308 5.70 -5.89 -8.50
CA PHE A 308 5.35 -7.19 -9.04
C PHE A 308 5.69 -8.32 -8.07
N ASP A 309 6.88 -8.29 -7.49
CA ASP A 309 7.29 -9.30 -6.50
C ASP A 309 6.46 -9.18 -5.23
N GLY A 310 6.13 -7.96 -4.78
CA GLY A 310 5.26 -7.75 -3.64
C GLY A 310 3.88 -8.38 -3.83
N PHE A 311 3.21 -8.08 -4.93
CA PHE A 311 1.91 -8.68 -5.25
C PHE A 311 1.99 -10.20 -5.44
N THR A 312 3.05 -10.69 -6.07
CA THR A 312 3.25 -12.13 -6.29
C THR A 312 3.42 -12.85 -4.97
N TYR A 313 4.38 -12.42 -4.16
CA TYR A 313 4.75 -13.09 -2.91
C TYR A 313 3.60 -13.10 -1.89
N TRP A 314 2.90 -11.97 -1.73
CA TRP A 314 1.81 -11.81 -0.78
C TRP A 314 0.43 -12.20 -1.33
N SER A 315 0.35 -12.75 -2.56
CA SER A 315 -0.92 -13.11 -3.18
C SER A 315 -1.76 -14.08 -2.35
N HIS A 316 -1.14 -14.91 -1.52
CA HIS A 316 -1.83 -15.89 -0.68
C HIS A 316 -2.68 -15.25 0.43
N ILE A 317 -2.30 -14.06 0.93
CA ILE A 317 -3.10 -13.32 1.93
C ILE A 317 -4.07 -12.32 1.31
N SER A 318 -3.98 -12.04 0.01
CA SER A 318 -4.87 -11.06 -0.65
C SER A 318 -6.31 -11.56 -0.69
N GLY A 319 -7.26 -10.64 -0.58
CA GLY A 319 -8.67 -10.95 -0.76
C GLY A 319 -9.62 -10.04 0.02
N ARG A 320 -10.90 -10.13 -0.32
CA ARG A 320 -11.97 -9.31 0.30
C ARG A 320 -12.29 -9.71 1.73
N GLU A 321 -12.06 -10.96 2.05
CA GLU A 321 -12.26 -11.51 3.39
C GLU A 321 -10.96 -11.51 4.21
N ASN A 322 -9.89 -10.95 3.66
CA ASN A 322 -8.59 -10.88 4.32
C ASN A 322 -8.07 -9.44 4.30
N VAL A 323 -7.08 -9.11 3.49
CA VAL A 323 -6.50 -7.77 3.42
C VAL A 323 -6.26 -7.34 1.97
N ILE A 324 -6.41 -6.06 1.69
CA ILE A 324 -6.06 -5.48 0.39
C ILE A 324 -4.55 -5.24 0.35
N LEU A 325 -3.88 -5.73 -0.68
CA LEU A 325 -2.47 -5.45 -0.91
C LEU A 325 -2.29 -4.11 -1.61
N ASP A 326 -1.36 -3.30 -1.12
CA ASP A 326 -1.03 -1.98 -1.67
C ASP A 326 0.37 -2.01 -2.31
N GLY A 327 0.42 -1.82 -3.62
CA GLY A 327 1.65 -1.74 -4.42
C GLY A 327 2.24 -0.32 -4.48
N ASP A 328 1.75 0.62 -3.66
CA ASP A 328 2.18 2.00 -3.60
C ASP A 328 1.76 2.86 -4.82
N PHE A 329 2.34 4.04 -4.92
CA PHE A 329 1.99 5.07 -5.89
C PHE A 329 2.38 4.75 -7.32
N ILE A 330 1.59 5.26 -8.27
CA ILE A 330 1.92 5.25 -9.69
C ILE A 330 2.22 6.69 -10.13
N ARG A 331 3.34 6.87 -10.84
CA ARG A 331 3.74 8.10 -11.52
C ARG A 331 3.97 7.77 -13.00
N LEU A 332 2.92 7.82 -13.81
CA LEU A 332 2.97 7.38 -15.21
C LEU A 332 3.93 8.20 -16.07
N ASN A 333 4.18 9.46 -15.71
CA ASN A 333 5.17 10.31 -16.38
C ASN A 333 6.61 9.79 -16.27
N THR A 334 6.87 8.85 -15.36
CA THR A 334 8.20 8.25 -15.14
C THR A 334 8.42 6.95 -15.93
N PHE A 335 7.40 6.42 -16.57
CA PHE A 335 7.51 5.21 -17.39
C PHE A 335 7.85 5.57 -18.85
N ASN A 336 8.73 4.78 -19.47
CA ASN A 336 9.29 5.09 -20.80
C ASN A 336 8.34 4.72 -21.95
N THR A 337 7.54 3.68 -21.78
CA THR A 337 6.68 3.14 -22.86
C THR A 337 5.23 3.07 -22.43
N ASP A 338 4.33 3.03 -23.41
CA ASP A 338 2.91 2.79 -23.16
C ASP A 338 2.67 1.37 -22.62
N ASP A 339 3.49 0.39 -23.02
CA ASP A 339 3.43 -0.98 -22.52
C ASP A 339 3.70 -1.04 -21.00
N GLU A 340 4.73 -0.32 -20.53
CA GLU A 340 5.03 -0.22 -19.09
C GLU A 340 3.89 0.44 -18.31
N LYS A 341 3.25 1.49 -18.86
CA LYS A 341 2.11 2.16 -18.24
C LYS A 341 0.88 1.25 -18.16
N GLN A 342 0.61 0.50 -19.23
CA GLN A 342 -0.44 -0.50 -19.22
C GLN A 342 -0.15 -1.61 -18.20
N PHE A 343 1.09 -2.05 -18.12
CA PHE A 343 1.53 -3.08 -17.18
C PHE A 343 1.25 -2.67 -15.73
N VAL A 344 1.72 -1.51 -15.28
CA VAL A 344 1.60 -1.10 -13.87
C VAL A 344 0.14 -0.91 -13.44
N VAL A 345 -0.70 -0.28 -14.29
CA VAL A 345 -2.12 -0.11 -14.00
C VAL A 345 -2.84 -1.46 -13.98
N SER A 346 -2.53 -2.34 -14.94
CA SER A 346 -3.10 -3.69 -14.98
C SER A 346 -2.70 -4.53 -13.77
N LEU A 347 -1.46 -4.45 -13.33
CA LEU A 347 -0.97 -5.20 -12.17
C LEU A 347 -1.74 -4.86 -10.91
N GLN A 348 -1.92 -3.56 -10.61
CA GLN A 348 -2.68 -3.10 -9.46
C GLN A 348 -4.12 -3.62 -9.49
N LEU A 349 -4.80 -3.47 -10.64
CA LEU A 349 -6.19 -3.88 -10.79
C LEU A 349 -6.36 -5.41 -10.80
N MET A 350 -5.44 -6.15 -11.43
CA MET A 350 -5.46 -7.61 -11.43
C MET A 350 -5.24 -8.18 -10.02
N ALA A 351 -4.35 -7.58 -9.24
CA ALA A 351 -4.11 -7.99 -7.86
C ALA A 351 -5.23 -7.57 -6.89
N GLY A 352 -6.20 -6.78 -7.34
CA GLY A 352 -7.26 -6.23 -6.50
C GLY A 352 -6.77 -5.14 -5.55
N GLY A 353 -5.63 -4.54 -5.86
CA GLY A 353 -5.03 -3.44 -5.12
C GLY A 353 -5.66 -2.07 -5.43
N PRO A 354 -5.20 -1.02 -4.74
CA PRO A 354 -5.57 0.35 -5.05
C PRO A 354 -4.94 0.79 -6.38
N VAL A 355 -5.50 1.81 -7.01
CA VAL A 355 -4.77 2.61 -7.99
C VAL A 355 -4.59 4.00 -7.40
N THR A 356 -3.36 4.27 -6.98
CA THR A 356 -2.98 5.53 -6.35
C THR A 356 -2.25 6.39 -7.35
N VAL A 357 -2.97 7.39 -7.88
CA VAL A 357 -2.44 8.34 -8.86
C VAL A 357 -1.61 9.38 -8.13
N ALA A 358 -0.31 9.41 -8.35
CA ALA A 358 0.57 10.41 -7.77
C ALA A 358 1.04 11.48 -8.78
N ASP A 359 0.76 11.28 -10.07
CA ASP A 359 1.03 12.29 -11.10
C ASP A 359 0.31 13.60 -10.82
N GLN A 360 0.93 14.72 -11.19
CA GLN A 360 0.32 16.05 -11.11
C GLN A 360 -0.42 16.40 -12.40
N PRO A 361 -1.42 17.31 -12.34
CA PRO A 361 -2.06 17.86 -13.54
C PRO A 361 -1.05 18.37 -14.57
N SER A 362 0.04 18.98 -14.09
CA SER A 362 1.10 19.57 -14.94
C SER A 362 2.07 18.55 -15.54
N THR A 363 2.16 17.33 -15.01
CA THR A 363 3.14 16.30 -15.43
C THR A 363 2.53 15.14 -16.19
N ILE A 364 1.25 14.82 -15.94
CA ILE A 364 0.58 13.63 -16.48
C ILE A 364 0.35 13.70 -17.99
N GLY A 365 -0.01 14.88 -18.53
CA GLY A 365 -0.31 15.05 -19.95
C GLY A 365 -1.33 14.02 -20.47
N ASN A 366 -1.07 13.49 -21.68
CA ASN A 366 -1.93 12.48 -22.30
C ASN A 366 -1.90 11.09 -21.60
N ASN A 367 -1.03 10.90 -20.61
CA ASN A 367 -0.96 9.62 -19.89
C ASN A 367 -2.18 9.37 -18.99
N VAL A 368 -2.98 10.38 -18.68
CA VAL A 368 -4.22 10.23 -17.90
C VAL A 368 -5.13 9.14 -18.49
N LYS A 369 -5.12 8.94 -19.81
CA LYS A 369 -5.89 7.88 -20.51
C LYS A 369 -5.68 6.46 -19.93
N PHE A 370 -4.49 6.17 -19.38
CA PHE A 370 -4.21 4.85 -18.80
C PHE A 370 -4.94 4.62 -17.48
N TYR A 371 -5.29 5.68 -16.75
CA TYR A 371 -6.13 5.62 -15.57
C TYR A 371 -7.63 5.58 -15.89
N GLN A 372 -8.01 5.79 -17.15
CA GLN A 372 -9.40 5.97 -17.59
C GLN A 372 -9.98 4.75 -18.31
N ASN A 373 -9.27 3.62 -18.33
CA ASN A 373 -9.76 2.39 -18.99
C ASN A 373 -10.90 1.76 -18.19
N THR A 374 -12.14 2.00 -18.63
CA THR A 374 -13.37 1.57 -17.93
C THR A 374 -13.52 0.04 -17.87
N GLU A 375 -13.01 -0.70 -18.84
CA GLU A 375 -13.10 -2.18 -18.85
C GLU A 375 -12.16 -2.80 -17.80
N LEU A 376 -10.98 -2.21 -17.61
CA LEU A 376 -10.08 -2.60 -16.51
C LEU A 376 -10.58 -2.13 -15.14
N LEU A 377 -11.09 -0.91 -15.05
CA LEU A 377 -11.63 -0.36 -13.80
C LEU A 377 -12.87 -1.12 -13.32
N ALA A 378 -13.57 -1.83 -14.22
CA ALA A 378 -14.65 -2.73 -13.86
C ALA A 378 -14.17 -3.85 -12.90
N LEU A 379 -12.90 -4.24 -12.92
CA LEU A 379 -12.31 -5.18 -11.96
C LEU A 379 -12.36 -4.62 -10.53
N ASN A 380 -12.00 -3.36 -10.36
CA ASN A 380 -12.08 -2.70 -9.05
C ASN A 380 -13.56 -2.56 -8.59
N ALA A 381 -14.46 -2.18 -9.50
CA ALA A 381 -15.88 -2.08 -9.19
C ALA A 381 -16.49 -3.43 -8.77
N ASP A 382 -16.05 -4.52 -9.38
CA ASP A 382 -16.44 -5.91 -9.05
C ASP A 382 -15.78 -6.43 -7.76
N ARG A 383 -14.83 -5.70 -7.19
CA ARG A 383 -13.95 -6.19 -6.11
C ARG A 383 -13.16 -7.44 -6.53
N PHE A 384 -12.79 -7.53 -7.79
CA PHE A 384 -12.01 -8.63 -8.33
C PHE A 384 -10.65 -8.74 -7.63
N VAL A 385 -10.21 -9.97 -7.41
CA VAL A 385 -8.85 -10.30 -6.95
C VAL A 385 -8.34 -11.47 -7.77
N GLY A 386 -7.43 -11.19 -8.66
CA GLY A 386 -6.66 -12.21 -9.38
C GLY A 386 -5.45 -12.67 -8.56
N LYS A 387 -4.95 -13.83 -8.92
CA LYS A 387 -3.73 -14.40 -8.32
C LYS A 387 -2.81 -14.93 -9.40
N PRO A 388 -1.48 -14.93 -9.17
CA PRO A 388 -0.54 -15.56 -10.09
C PRO A 388 -0.69 -17.10 -10.04
N LEU A 389 -0.28 -17.79 -11.09
CA LEU A 389 -0.21 -19.26 -11.10
C LEU A 389 0.84 -19.81 -10.12
N SER A 390 1.78 -18.99 -9.73
CA SER A 390 2.78 -19.31 -8.71
C SER A 390 3.08 -18.07 -7.88
N ASP A 391 3.11 -18.22 -6.57
CA ASP A 391 3.54 -17.18 -5.63
C ASP A 391 5.06 -17.13 -5.45
N LYS A 392 5.79 -18.03 -6.11
CA LYS A 392 7.24 -18.10 -6.05
C LYS A 392 7.88 -17.07 -6.97
N LEU A 393 8.74 -16.22 -6.44
CA LEU A 393 9.34 -15.10 -7.16
C LEU A 393 10.22 -15.54 -8.33
N ASN A 394 10.82 -16.72 -8.26
CA ASN A 394 11.70 -17.27 -9.29
C ASN A 394 10.99 -18.23 -10.29
N ASP A 395 9.69 -18.43 -10.14
CA ASP A 395 8.92 -19.27 -11.06
C ASP A 395 8.29 -18.40 -12.16
N PRO A 396 8.60 -18.62 -13.46
CA PRO A 396 8.03 -17.82 -14.55
C PRO A 396 6.50 -17.91 -14.65
N LYS A 397 5.87 -18.88 -14.02
CA LYS A 397 4.41 -18.97 -13.92
C LYS A 397 3.79 -17.83 -13.11
N ASN A 398 4.57 -17.10 -12.33
CA ASN A 398 4.12 -15.90 -11.63
C ASN A 398 3.72 -14.76 -12.58
N GLN A 399 4.10 -14.83 -13.84
CA GLN A 399 3.74 -13.86 -14.88
C GLN A 399 2.35 -14.12 -15.53
N ILE A 400 1.69 -15.21 -15.12
CA ILE A 400 0.32 -15.55 -15.57
C ILE A 400 -0.61 -15.38 -14.38
N TRP A 401 -1.54 -14.46 -14.48
CA TRP A 401 -2.51 -14.13 -13.44
C TRP A 401 -3.92 -14.46 -13.88
N TYR A 402 -4.77 -14.92 -12.99
CA TYR A 402 -6.19 -15.14 -13.29
C TYR A 402 -7.07 -15.00 -12.06
N GLY A 403 -8.36 -14.83 -12.29
CA GLY A 403 -9.39 -14.82 -11.27
C GLY A 403 -10.78 -14.84 -11.90
N GLN A 404 -11.80 -14.93 -11.05
CA GLN A 404 -13.19 -14.93 -11.50
C GLN A 404 -13.90 -13.70 -10.95
N MET A 405 -14.66 -13.02 -11.80
CA MET A 405 -15.56 -11.93 -11.45
C MET A 405 -16.84 -12.45 -10.81
N SER A 406 -17.55 -11.57 -10.12
CA SER A 406 -18.80 -11.91 -9.43
C SER A 406 -19.92 -12.41 -10.38
N ASN A 407 -19.90 -12.01 -11.63
CA ASN A 407 -20.83 -12.46 -12.67
C ASN A 407 -20.46 -13.81 -13.32
N GLY A 408 -19.36 -14.43 -12.89
CA GLY A 408 -18.86 -15.70 -13.41
C GLY A 408 -17.87 -15.61 -14.56
N ASP A 409 -17.60 -14.44 -15.13
CA ASP A 409 -16.56 -14.24 -16.13
C ASP A 409 -15.16 -14.45 -15.50
N TYR A 410 -14.22 -14.93 -16.30
CA TYR A 410 -12.83 -15.01 -15.87
C TYR A 410 -12.02 -13.85 -16.46
N VAL A 411 -10.99 -13.45 -15.76
CA VAL A 411 -10.00 -12.50 -16.27
C VAL A 411 -8.62 -13.14 -16.19
N ILE A 412 -7.88 -13.06 -17.28
CA ILE A 412 -6.51 -13.57 -17.41
C ILE A 412 -5.58 -12.42 -17.77
N GLY A 413 -4.46 -12.32 -17.05
CA GLY A 413 -3.36 -11.39 -17.32
C GLY A 413 -2.08 -12.15 -17.65
N LEU A 414 -1.48 -11.82 -18.79
CA LEU A 414 -0.14 -12.24 -19.17
C LEU A 414 0.78 -11.03 -18.99
N PHE A 415 1.77 -11.14 -18.12
CA PHE A 415 2.70 -10.05 -17.78
C PHE A 415 4.12 -10.42 -18.20
N ASN A 416 4.71 -9.67 -19.12
CA ASN A 416 6.08 -9.89 -19.54
C ASN A 416 7.05 -8.97 -18.81
N ARG A 417 7.86 -9.53 -17.91
CA ARG A 417 8.88 -8.79 -17.12
C ARG A 417 10.24 -8.70 -17.83
N ASN A 418 10.38 -9.28 -19.03
CA ASN A 418 11.66 -9.33 -19.73
C ASN A 418 11.84 -8.14 -20.66
N ASP A 419 13.11 -7.83 -20.96
CA ASP A 419 13.51 -6.74 -21.85
C ASP A 419 13.26 -7.03 -23.34
N ASN A 420 12.74 -8.23 -23.66
CA ASN A 420 12.37 -8.63 -25.01
C ASN A 420 10.93 -9.17 -25.02
N ALA A 421 10.28 -9.06 -26.16
CA ALA A 421 8.97 -9.67 -26.38
C ALA A 421 8.99 -11.18 -26.13
N GLN A 422 7.93 -11.70 -25.50
CA GLN A 422 7.80 -13.12 -25.15
C GLN A 422 6.51 -13.71 -25.74
N ASN A 423 6.63 -14.92 -26.29
CA ASN A 423 5.44 -15.70 -26.62
C ASN A 423 4.94 -16.39 -25.35
N MET A 424 3.76 -15.99 -24.90
CA MET A 424 3.13 -16.50 -23.70
C MET A 424 1.85 -17.25 -24.06
N THR A 425 1.65 -18.42 -23.46
CA THR A 425 0.46 -19.25 -23.70
C THR A 425 -0.05 -19.80 -22.37
N VAL A 426 -1.37 -19.80 -22.19
CA VAL A 426 -2.07 -20.46 -21.10
C VAL A 426 -3.30 -21.18 -21.64
N ASN A 427 -3.42 -22.47 -21.36
CA ASN A 427 -4.63 -23.22 -21.66
C ASN A 427 -5.64 -23.05 -20.54
N PHE A 428 -6.92 -22.90 -20.83
CA PHE A 428 -7.95 -22.73 -19.82
C PHE A 428 -8.05 -23.93 -18.89
N ALA A 429 -7.78 -25.13 -19.40
CA ALA A 429 -7.75 -26.35 -18.59
C ALA A 429 -6.70 -26.30 -17.46
N ASP A 430 -5.55 -25.65 -17.70
CA ASP A 430 -4.49 -25.46 -16.69
C ASP A 430 -4.92 -24.54 -15.54
N LEU A 431 -5.98 -23.75 -15.76
CA LEU A 431 -6.62 -22.87 -14.79
C LEU A 431 -7.87 -23.49 -14.13
N GLY A 432 -8.20 -24.74 -14.48
CA GLY A 432 -9.45 -25.39 -14.05
C GLY A 432 -10.70 -24.84 -14.77
N ILE A 433 -10.51 -24.08 -15.85
CA ILE A 433 -11.61 -23.51 -16.66
C ILE A 433 -11.91 -24.47 -17.81
N SER A 434 -13.16 -24.91 -17.94
CA SER A 434 -13.56 -25.88 -18.95
C SER A 434 -14.39 -25.25 -20.06
N GLY A 435 -14.14 -25.69 -21.29
CA GLY A 435 -14.90 -25.30 -22.48
C GLY A 435 -14.34 -24.06 -23.18
N GLU A 436 -15.11 -23.56 -24.11
CA GLU A 436 -14.78 -22.43 -24.97
C GLU A 436 -15.44 -21.17 -24.46
N TYR A 437 -14.74 -20.04 -24.57
CA TYR A 437 -15.18 -18.72 -24.10
C TYR A 437 -14.97 -17.65 -25.17
N ASN A 438 -15.85 -16.65 -25.19
CA ASN A 438 -15.60 -15.40 -25.90
C ASN A 438 -14.47 -14.66 -25.20
N VAL A 439 -13.50 -14.17 -25.97
CA VAL A 439 -12.31 -13.47 -25.49
C VAL A 439 -12.39 -12.00 -25.85
N ARG A 440 -12.28 -11.13 -24.86
CA ARG A 440 -12.22 -9.67 -25.05
C ARG A 440 -10.90 -9.12 -24.50
N ASP A 441 -10.14 -8.46 -25.35
CA ASP A 441 -8.92 -7.74 -24.97
C ASP A 441 -9.31 -6.39 -24.33
N LEU A 442 -8.97 -6.20 -23.05
CA LEU A 442 -9.43 -5.04 -22.26
C LEU A 442 -8.66 -3.75 -22.56
N TRP A 443 -7.45 -3.84 -23.14
CA TRP A 443 -6.71 -2.66 -23.58
C TRP A 443 -7.05 -2.25 -25.00
N LYS A 444 -7.28 -3.21 -25.88
CA LYS A 444 -7.69 -2.94 -27.25
C LYS A 444 -9.18 -2.64 -27.40
N HIS A 445 -9.97 -2.92 -26.36
CA HIS A 445 -11.43 -2.84 -26.40
C HIS A 445 -12.03 -3.64 -27.57
N ALA A 446 -11.46 -4.82 -27.82
CA ALA A 446 -11.78 -5.63 -28.98
C ALA A 446 -12.07 -7.10 -28.63
N ASP A 447 -13.06 -7.65 -29.30
CA ASP A 447 -13.38 -9.08 -29.22
C ASP A 447 -12.41 -9.86 -30.15
N GLU A 448 -11.83 -10.93 -29.62
CA GLU A 448 -10.86 -11.77 -30.34
C GLU A 448 -11.47 -13.15 -30.77
N GLY A 449 -12.80 -13.29 -30.68
CA GLY A 449 -13.50 -14.53 -30.99
C GLY A 449 -13.55 -15.49 -29.81
N THR A 450 -13.79 -16.78 -30.08
CA THR A 450 -13.86 -17.84 -29.07
C THR A 450 -12.57 -18.64 -28.99
N ALA A 451 -12.20 -19.10 -27.80
CA ALA A 451 -10.98 -19.87 -27.57
C ALA A 451 -11.09 -20.81 -26.36
N THR A 452 -10.15 -21.76 -26.28
CA THR A 452 -9.88 -22.64 -25.13
C THR A 452 -8.50 -22.39 -24.52
N SER A 453 -7.77 -21.42 -25.08
CA SER A 453 -6.45 -20.95 -24.60
C SER A 453 -6.22 -19.53 -25.03
N ILE A 454 -5.30 -18.84 -24.33
CA ILE A 454 -4.77 -17.54 -24.77
C ILE A 454 -3.31 -17.73 -25.19
N SER A 455 -2.98 -17.29 -26.39
CA SER A 455 -1.61 -17.22 -26.90
C SER A 455 -1.36 -15.83 -27.45
N ALA A 456 -0.27 -15.18 -27.00
CA ALA A 456 0.09 -13.86 -27.47
C ALA A 456 1.60 -13.64 -27.43
N THR A 457 2.11 -12.83 -28.38
CA THR A 457 3.42 -12.21 -28.24
C THR A 457 3.24 -10.93 -27.41
N VAL A 458 3.68 -10.98 -26.15
CA VAL A 458 3.58 -9.85 -25.21
C VAL A 458 4.85 -9.01 -25.34
N PRO A 459 4.74 -7.69 -25.59
CA PRO A 459 5.91 -6.81 -25.70
C PRO A 459 6.81 -6.86 -24.47
N ALA A 460 8.06 -6.40 -24.61
CA ALA A 460 8.93 -6.15 -23.46
C ALA A 460 8.23 -5.23 -22.45
N HIS A 461 8.28 -5.58 -21.17
CA HIS A 461 7.64 -4.83 -20.06
C HIS A 461 6.13 -4.59 -20.28
N GLY A 462 5.50 -5.39 -21.12
CA GLY A 462 4.09 -5.24 -21.47
C GLY A 462 3.19 -6.29 -20.82
N CYS A 463 1.91 -6.15 -21.08
CA CYS A 463 0.91 -7.12 -20.63
C CYS A 463 -0.17 -7.35 -21.70
N LYS A 464 -0.89 -8.46 -21.54
CA LYS A 464 -2.16 -8.70 -22.23
C LYS A 464 -3.20 -9.09 -21.17
N ILE A 465 -4.28 -8.33 -21.11
CA ILE A 465 -5.37 -8.59 -20.18
C ILE A 465 -6.62 -8.91 -20.97
N VAL A 466 -7.19 -10.08 -20.71
CA VAL A 466 -8.40 -10.53 -21.40
C VAL A 466 -9.48 -10.95 -20.41
N ARG A 467 -10.74 -10.68 -20.79
CA ARG A 467 -11.93 -11.17 -20.11
C ARG A 467 -12.55 -12.30 -20.92
N LEU A 468 -12.93 -13.36 -20.23
CA LEU A 468 -13.56 -14.54 -20.78
C LEU A 468 -15.02 -14.58 -20.36
N SER A 469 -15.94 -14.62 -21.30
CA SER A 469 -17.39 -14.71 -21.04
C SER A 469 -18.02 -15.89 -21.82
N LYS A 470 -19.13 -16.43 -21.31
CA LYS A 470 -19.93 -17.45 -22.01
C LYS A 470 -20.87 -16.81 -23.02
#